data_cf417a3868f8b416bc6848652792a456
#
_entry.id   cf417a3868f8b416bc6848652792a456
#
_cell.length_a   1.000
_cell.length_b   1.000
_cell.length_c   1.000
_cell.angle_alpha   90.00
_cell.angle_beta   90.00
_cell.angle_gamma   90.00
#
_symmetry.space_group_name_H-M   'P 1'
#
loop_
_entity.id
_entity.type
_entity.pdbx_description
1 polymer ?
#
loop_
_entity_poly.entity_id
_entity_poly.type
_entity_poly.pdbx_seq_one_letter_code
_entity_poly.pdbx_strand_id
1 'polypeptide(L)'
;MSKKINISVLLSLSVLLSACRNDVMIVPMEDINTGGKTTKSEIIGMYLLNEGNMGSNKATLDFLDLSGKDSTVHYYRNIYSERNPSTVMSLGDVGNDCQIYGSRLWLVINCSNKVEVARAADAVRIGKVNIPNCRYVTFKDGFAYVSSYVGSVYGVGSQESGASRSPLGSVFKVDTLTLQKTDSVSVGYQPEEMAILGNRLYVANSGGYQGMTGQGYESTVSVVDLSTMQETDKIEVAPNLHHLKADHLGQLWVTSRGNYMDESSNIYWLEPDGNGNMKVGGHLDQSVSDLCIVGDSLYFYGSQWSEVTMTNTITYGIINVRSHQVVTNTLSTAPEIQKIRMPYGIIVNPLQRDFYLMDAKNYVSSGELLHFHADGTFDWKVKTGDIPGHAAFLLEVKSEK
;
A
#
# COMPACT_ATOMS: atom_id res chain seq x y z
N MET A 1 39.28 20.95 51.56
CA MET A 1 39.02 21.67 50.30
C MET A 1 38.30 20.74 49.27
N SER A 2 37.00 20.85 49.19
CA SER A 2 36.15 20.02 48.32
C SER A 2 36.03 20.68 46.96
N LYS A 3 36.49 20.02 45.90
CA LYS A 3 36.27 20.48 44.53
C LYS A 3 34.84 20.14 44.10
N LYS A 4 33.96 21.13 44.05
CA LYS A 4 32.69 21.04 43.37
C LYS A 4 32.94 21.02 41.86
N ILE A 5 32.79 19.88 41.22
CA ILE A 5 32.77 19.75 39.77
C ILE A 5 31.41 20.24 39.29
N ASN A 6 31.43 21.26 38.42
CA ASN A 6 30.24 21.88 37.86
C ASN A 6 29.52 20.91 36.93
N ILE A 7 28.44 20.35 37.42
CA ILE A 7 27.52 19.46 36.66
C ILE A 7 26.83 20.19 35.47
N SER A 8 26.84 21.52 35.47
CA SER A 8 26.22 22.34 34.44
C SER A 8 26.88 22.26 33.04
N VAL A 9 28.13 21.85 32.95
CA VAL A 9 28.85 21.74 31.65
C VAL A 9 28.57 20.41 30.95
N LEU A 10 28.20 19.36 31.70
CA LEU A 10 27.84 18.05 31.08
C LEU A 10 26.42 18.02 30.51
N LEU A 11 25.50 18.85 31.03
CA LEU A 11 24.13 18.89 30.52
C LEU A 11 23.99 19.67 29.20
N SER A 12 24.89 20.63 28.93
CA SER A 12 24.87 21.40 27.68
C SER A 12 25.47 20.65 26.50
N LEU A 13 26.29 19.62 26.74
CA LEU A 13 26.89 18.82 25.64
C LEU A 13 25.99 17.68 25.15
N SER A 14 25.02 17.23 25.96
CA SER A 14 24.06 16.19 25.58
C SER A 14 22.90 16.73 24.74
N VAL A 15 22.62 18.04 24.75
CA VAL A 15 21.55 18.66 23.94
C VAL A 15 22.01 18.96 22.51
N LEU A 16 23.32 18.97 22.24
CA LEU A 16 23.85 19.24 20.89
C LEU A 16 23.92 17.99 19.99
N LEU A 17 23.66 16.80 20.50
CA LEU A 17 23.66 15.56 19.71
C LEU A 17 22.27 15.15 19.21
N SER A 18 21.21 15.88 19.54
CA SER A 18 19.87 15.70 19.00
C SER A 18 19.53 16.70 17.89
N ALA A 19 20.52 17.46 17.40
CA ALA A 19 20.33 18.42 16.34
C ALA A 19 20.43 17.74 14.98
N CYS A 20 19.29 17.64 14.32
CA CYS A 20 19.12 17.71 12.88
C CYS A 20 19.70 16.58 12.06
N ARG A 21 18.98 15.48 12.00
CA ARG A 21 18.96 14.71 10.77
C ARG A 21 17.99 15.39 9.76
N ASN A 22 18.35 16.59 9.34
CA ASN A 22 17.78 17.25 8.16
C ASN A 22 18.55 16.80 6.91
N ASP A 23 18.78 15.51 6.77
CA ASP A 23 19.27 14.95 5.54
C ASP A 23 18.09 14.83 4.57
N VAL A 24 17.70 15.96 4.00
CA VAL A 24 17.14 15.92 2.64
C VAL A 24 18.30 15.44 1.77
N MET A 25 18.49 14.12 1.67
CA MET A 25 19.38 13.58 0.65
C MET A 25 18.74 13.96 -0.68
N ILE A 26 19.26 15.01 -1.32
CA ILE A 26 19.01 15.28 -2.73
C ILE A 26 19.68 14.13 -3.47
N VAL A 27 18.94 13.05 -3.66
CA VAL A 27 19.40 11.94 -4.48
C VAL A 27 19.17 12.38 -5.92
N PRO A 28 20.22 12.50 -6.76
CA PRO A 28 20.08 12.93 -8.15
C PRO A 28 19.09 12.05 -8.90
N MET A 29 18.46 12.60 -9.94
CA MET A 29 17.75 11.77 -10.93
C MET A 29 18.69 10.68 -11.44
N GLU A 30 18.19 9.50 -11.66
CA GLU A 30 18.94 8.37 -12.21
C GLU A 30 18.38 8.03 -13.60
N ASP A 31 19.28 7.93 -14.57
CA ASP A 31 18.98 7.40 -15.89
C ASP A 31 19.42 5.93 -15.94
N ILE A 32 18.50 5.06 -16.29
CA ILE A 32 18.73 3.62 -16.36
C ILE A 32 18.83 3.23 -17.82
N ASN A 33 20.01 2.80 -18.25
CA ASN A 33 20.20 2.32 -19.61
C ASN A 33 19.63 0.90 -19.74
N THR A 34 18.54 0.75 -20.51
CA THR A 34 17.83 -0.52 -20.73
C THR A 34 18.34 -1.29 -21.96
N GLY A 35 19.41 -0.83 -22.60
CA GLY A 35 20.00 -1.50 -23.78
C GLY A 35 19.12 -1.48 -25.04
N GLY A 36 18.18 -0.56 -25.13
CA GLY A 36 17.42 -0.31 -26.36
C GLY A 36 16.25 -1.27 -26.62
N LYS A 37 15.81 -2.08 -25.67
CA LYS A 37 14.62 -2.92 -25.78
C LYS A 37 13.38 -2.15 -25.36
N THR A 38 12.95 -1.17 -26.15
CA THR A 38 11.68 -0.50 -25.92
C THR A 38 10.59 -1.15 -26.77
N THR A 39 9.71 -1.90 -26.16
CA THR A 39 8.43 -2.26 -26.75
C THR A 39 7.49 -1.07 -26.61
N LYS A 40 6.73 -0.72 -27.67
CA LYS A 40 5.65 0.26 -27.57
C LYS A 40 4.62 -0.26 -26.56
N SER A 41 4.70 0.23 -25.34
CA SER A 41 3.72 -0.07 -24.30
C SER A 41 2.64 1.02 -24.29
N GLU A 42 1.39 0.63 -24.02
CA GLU A 42 0.34 1.58 -23.65
C GLU A 42 0.59 2.15 -22.23
N ILE A 43 1.48 1.55 -21.47
CA ILE A 43 1.96 2.05 -20.17
C ILE A 43 3.14 2.98 -20.47
N ILE A 44 2.95 4.26 -20.16
CA ILE A 44 3.94 5.32 -20.39
C ILE A 44 4.69 5.72 -19.14
N GLY A 45 4.28 5.25 -17.99
CA GLY A 45 4.96 5.55 -16.73
C GLY A 45 4.38 4.79 -15.55
N MET A 46 5.02 4.96 -14.40
CA MET A 46 4.59 4.43 -13.13
C MET A 46 4.86 5.42 -12.01
N TYR A 47 3.86 5.74 -11.23
CA TYR A 47 4.03 6.44 -9.97
C TYR A 47 4.40 5.45 -8.87
N LEU A 48 5.34 5.84 -8.02
CA LEU A 48 5.76 5.09 -6.85
C LEU A 48 5.58 5.97 -5.61
N LEU A 49 4.71 5.55 -4.70
CA LEU A 49 4.51 6.21 -3.43
C LEU A 49 5.43 5.60 -2.38
N ASN A 50 6.30 6.41 -1.84
CA ASN A 50 7.13 6.08 -0.69
C ASN A 50 6.37 6.49 0.57
N GLU A 51 6.13 5.53 1.44
CA GLU A 51 5.29 5.70 2.62
C GLU A 51 5.89 6.70 3.62
N GLY A 52 7.20 6.61 3.82
CA GLY A 52 7.90 7.35 4.87
C GLY A 52 7.60 6.80 6.27
N ASN A 53 8.46 7.12 7.22
CA ASN A 53 8.26 6.70 8.60
C ASN A 53 7.17 7.52 9.28
N MET A 54 6.31 6.86 10.05
CA MET A 54 5.28 7.50 10.86
C MET A 54 5.89 8.56 11.78
N GLY A 55 5.31 9.76 11.76
CA GLY A 55 5.78 10.92 12.52
C GLY A 55 6.94 11.68 11.87
N SER A 56 7.46 11.21 10.73
CA SER A 56 8.58 11.86 10.03
C SER A 56 8.15 12.90 9.01
N ASN A 57 6.89 12.86 8.56
CA ASN A 57 6.35 13.70 7.48
C ASN A 57 7.17 13.59 6.17
N LYS A 58 7.59 12.37 5.83
CA LYS A 58 8.50 12.07 4.71
C LYS A 58 7.87 11.24 3.59
N ALA A 59 6.55 11.15 3.51
CA ALA A 59 5.93 10.55 2.33
C ALA A 59 6.33 11.33 1.07
N THR A 60 6.77 10.60 0.03
CA THR A 60 7.17 11.17 -1.27
C THR A 60 6.56 10.38 -2.41
N LEU A 61 6.41 11.04 -3.55
CA LEU A 61 5.95 10.41 -4.78
C LEU A 61 7.06 10.49 -5.82
N ASP A 62 7.48 9.34 -6.31
CA ASP A 62 8.44 9.24 -7.40
C ASP A 62 7.72 8.89 -8.71
N PHE A 63 8.37 9.09 -9.84
CA PHE A 63 7.83 8.76 -11.15
C PHE A 63 8.87 8.07 -12.03
N LEU A 64 8.49 6.98 -12.63
CA LEU A 64 9.26 6.23 -13.60
C LEU A 64 8.69 6.48 -15.00
N ASP A 65 9.47 7.10 -15.90
CA ASP A 65 9.07 7.28 -17.30
C ASP A 65 9.38 6.00 -18.09
N LEU A 66 8.34 5.31 -18.50
CA LEU A 66 8.37 4.07 -19.29
C LEU A 66 7.98 4.30 -20.74
N SER A 67 7.87 5.56 -21.19
CA SER A 67 7.38 5.90 -22.54
C SER A 67 8.25 5.36 -23.67
N GLY A 68 9.48 4.95 -23.37
CA GLY A 68 10.40 4.36 -24.33
C GLY A 68 10.82 5.30 -25.47
N LYS A 69 10.80 6.61 -25.23
CA LYS A 69 11.18 7.62 -26.25
C LYS A 69 12.65 7.52 -26.64
N ASP A 70 13.46 7.02 -25.76
CA ASP A 70 14.85 6.62 -25.99
C ASP A 70 15.09 5.26 -25.32
N SER A 71 16.32 4.75 -25.34
CA SER A 71 16.68 3.47 -24.69
C SER A 71 16.94 3.60 -23.19
N THR A 72 16.43 4.67 -22.57
CA THR A 72 16.67 5.02 -21.17
C THR A 72 15.35 5.09 -20.43
N VAL A 73 15.29 4.52 -19.25
CA VAL A 73 14.20 4.74 -18.29
C VAL A 73 14.63 5.87 -17.34
N HIS A 74 13.84 6.92 -17.32
CA HIS A 74 14.10 8.07 -16.46
C HIS A 74 13.35 7.91 -15.13
N TYR A 75 14.05 8.05 -14.02
CA TYR A 75 13.49 7.98 -12.69
C TYR A 75 13.55 9.34 -11.98
N TYR A 76 12.38 9.91 -11.70
CA TYR A 76 12.21 11.22 -11.07
C TYR A 76 11.81 11.05 -9.61
N ARG A 77 12.64 11.51 -8.69
CA ARG A 77 12.34 11.47 -7.25
C ARG A 77 11.54 12.67 -6.81
N ASN A 78 10.63 12.42 -5.86
CA ASN A 78 9.82 13.45 -5.21
C ASN A 78 9.11 14.38 -6.19
N ILE A 79 8.61 13.82 -7.30
CA ILE A 79 7.97 14.55 -8.40
C ILE A 79 6.81 15.43 -7.92
N TYR A 80 6.08 15.00 -6.86
CA TYR A 80 4.97 15.78 -6.34
C TYR A 80 5.42 17.13 -5.79
N SER A 81 6.46 17.18 -4.97
CA SER A 81 6.99 18.44 -4.44
C SER A 81 7.60 19.30 -5.52
N GLU A 82 8.27 18.70 -6.50
CA GLU A 82 8.83 19.41 -7.66
C GLU A 82 7.75 20.13 -8.47
N ARG A 83 6.64 19.44 -8.74
CA ARG A 83 5.53 19.98 -9.55
C ARG A 83 4.61 20.93 -8.78
N ASN A 84 4.71 20.96 -7.45
CA ASN A 84 3.83 21.74 -6.58
C ASN A 84 4.61 22.64 -5.59
N PRO A 85 5.60 23.42 -6.00
CA PRO A 85 6.52 24.13 -5.11
C PRO A 85 5.83 25.19 -4.23
N SER A 86 4.66 25.67 -4.63
CA SER A 86 3.90 26.70 -3.89
C SER A 86 2.89 26.13 -2.90
N THR A 87 2.67 24.82 -2.87
CA THR A 87 1.56 24.25 -2.10
C THR A 87 1.98 23.59 -0.80
N VAL A 88 3.06 22.82 -0.79
CA VAL A 88 3.50 22.12 0.43
C VAL A 88 4.95 21.65 0.26
N MET A 89 5.74 21.74 1.32
CA MET A 89 7.12 21.24 1.32
C MET A 89 7.21 19.70 1.33
N SER A 90 6.13 18.98 1.64
CA SER A 90 6.06 17.53 1.76
C SER A 90 4.66 17.03 1.37
N LEU A 91 4.60 15.84 0.78
CA LEU A 91 3.32 15.17 0.49
C LEU A 91 2.54 14.88 1.78
N GLY A 92 3.22 14.59 2.87
CA GLY A 92 2.64 14.35 4.17
C GLY A 92 3.32 13.22 4.94
N ASP A 93 2.59 12.63 5.87
CA ASP A 93 3.06 11.57 6.75
C ASP A 93 2.30 10.27 6.48
N VAL A 94 3.02 9.21 6.18
CA VAL A 94 2.56 7.86 5.83
C VAL A 94 1.68 7.83 4.57
N GLY A 95 2.31 7.60 3.42
CA GLY A 95 1.65 7.35 2.14
C GLY A 95 1.16 5.91 2.04
N ASN A 96 -0.15 5.67 2.14
CA ASN A 96 -0.72 4.34 2.36
C ASN A 96 -1.34 3.69 1.11
N ASP A 97 -1.69 4.46 0.09
CA ASP A 97 -2.20 3.93 -1.17
C ASP A 97 -2.02 4.94 -2.31
N CYS A 98 -1.85 4.42 -3.53
CA CYS A 98 -1.62 5.20 -4.73
C CYS A 98 -2.41 4.58 -5.89
N GLN A 99 -3.41 5.30 -6.39
CA GLN A 99 -4.30 4.81 -7.44
C GLN A 99 -4.54 5.88 -8.52
N ILE A 100 -4.72 5.45 -9.78
CA ILE A 100 -5.15 6.31 -10.87
C ILE A 100 -6.59 5.98 -11.25
N TYR A 101 -7.44 7.00 -11.29
CA TYR A 101 -8.81 6.90 -11.78
C TYR A 101 -9.09 8.01 -12.79
N GLY A 102 -9.34 7.63 -14.03
CA GLY A 102 -9.44 8.57 -15.15
C GLY A 102 -8.16 9.37 -15.32
N SER A 103 -8.27 10.69 -15.33
CA SER A 103 -7.12 11.61 -15.44
C SER A 103 -6.53 12.03 -14.09
N ARG A 104 -6.94 11.39 -12.99
CA ARG A 104 -6.57 11.78 -11.62
C ARG A 104 -5.76 10.70 -10.91
N LEU A 105 -4.71 11.15 -10.26
CA LEU A 105 -3.87 10.39 -9.34
C LEU A 105 -4.34 10.68 -7.91
N TRP A 106 -4.67 9.64 -7.18
CA TRP A 106 -5.16 9.68 -5.80
C TRP A 106 -4.12 9.11 -4.87
N LEU A 107 -3.75 9.87 -3.86
CA LEU A 107 -2.70 9.54 -2.90
C LEU A 107 -3.29 9.58 -1.50
N VAL A 108 -3.41 8.43 -0.87
CA VAL A 108 -3.94 8.31 0.49
C VAL A 108 -2.80 8.55 1.48
N ILE A 109 -2.89 9.62 2.26
CA ILE A 109 -1.86 10.02 3.22
C ILE A 109 -2.41 9.88 4.63
N ASN A 110 -2.15 8.72 5.20
CA ASN A 110 -2.81 8.21 6.41
C ASN A 110 -2.67 9.15 7.63
N CYS A 111 -1.45 9.35 8.13
CA CYS A 111 -1.22 10.15 9.33
C CYS A 111 -1.41 11.66 9.11
N SER A 112 -1.49 12.11 7.86
CA SER A 112 -1.90 13.48 7.52
C SER A 112 -3.42 13.64 7.37
N ASN A 113 -4.20 12.58 7.58
CA ASN A 113 -5.67 12.59 7.55
C ASN A 113 -6.24 13.18 6.24
N LYS A 114 -5.65 12.83 5.10
CA LYS A 114 -6.08 13.37 3.80
C LYS A 114 -5.86 12.37 2.67
N VAL A 115 -6.68 12.51 1.65
CA VAL A 115 -6.42 11.98 0.32
C VAL A 115 -6.04 13.17 -0.58
N GLU A 116 -4.82 13.18 -1.07
CA GLU A 116 -4.32 14.20 -2.00
C GLU A 116 -4.68 13.78 -3.42
N VAL A 117 -5.10 14.73 -4.27
CA VAL A 117 -5.50 14.46 -5.65
C VAL A 117 -4.70 15.35 -6.59
N ALA A 118 -4.08 14.73 -7.59
CA ALA A 118 -3.27 15.39 -8.61
C ALA A 118 -3.71 14.96 -10.02
N ARG A 119 -3.24 15.63 -11.05
CA ARG A 119 -3.36 15.14 -12.43
C ARG A 119 -2.46 13.93 -12.63
N ALA A 120 -2.98 12.88 -13.24
CA ALA A 120 -2.18 11.69 -13.52
C ALA A 120 -1.07 11.93 -14.55
N ALA A 121 -1.24 12.92 -15.45
CA ALA A 121 -0.28 13.21 -16.50
C ALA A 121 1.03 13.85 -16.01
N ASP A 122 1.01 14.60 -14.89
CA ASP A 122 2.15 15.41 -14.47
C ASP A 122 2.27 15.64 -12.95
N ALA A 123 1.46 14.96 -12.15
CA ALA A 123 1.41 15.08 -10.69
C ALA A 123 1.08 16.50 -10.17
N VAL A 124 0.56 17.40 -11.01
CA VAL A 124 0.15 18.72 -10.56
C VAL A 124 -1.12 18.61 -9.73
N ARG A 125 -1.08 19.20 -8.54
CA ARG A 125 -2.14 19.16 -7.54
C ARG A 125 -3.47 19.73 -8.08
N ILE A 126 -4.55 18.98 -7.84
CA ILE A 126 -5.93 19.42 -8.08
C ILE A 126 -6.57 19.86 -6.76
N GLY A 127 -6.43 19.07 -5.70
CA GLY A 127 -7.03 19.33 -4.42
C GLY A 127 -6.77 18.22 -3.40
N LYS A 128 -7.53 18.25 -2.31
CA LYS A 128 -7.50 17.20 -1.29
C LYS A 128 -8.86 16.97 -0.68
N VAL A 129 -9.06 15.79 -0.11
CA VAL A 129 -10.20 15.45 0.74
C VAL A 129 -9.68 15.13 2.14
N ASN A 130 -10.19 15.79 3.16
CA ASN A 130 -9.82 15.47 4.54
C ASN A 130 -10.65 14.28 5.02
N ILE A 131 -9.97 13.16 5.28
CA ILE A 131 -10.54 11.92 5.81
C ILE A 131 -9.64 11.45 6.94
N PRO A 132 -10.15 11.35 8.17
CA PRO A 132 -9.33 10.98 9.33
C PRO A 132 -8.80 9.56 9.16
N ASN A 133 -7.53 9.35 9.44
CA ASN A 133 -6.88 8.03 9.45
C ASN A 133 -7.27 7.15 8.25
N CYS A 134 -7.21 7.74 7.03
CA CYS A 134 -7.57 7.07 5.77
C CYS A 134 -6.56 5.97 5.40
N ARG A 135 -7.04 4.87 4.79
CA ARG A 135 -6.21 3.70 4.52
C ARG A 135 -6.08 3.38 3.04
N TYR A 136 -7.15 3.02 2.36
CA TYR A 136 -7.15 2.61 0.95
C TYR A 136 -8.25 3.33 0.18
N VAL A 137 -8.11 3.37 -1.14
CA VAL A 137 -9.11 3.96 -2.03
C VAL A 137 -9.45 3.00 -3.18
N THR A 138 -10.73 2.89 -3.50
CA THR A 138 -11.21 2.20 -4.71
C THR A 138 -12.27 3.03 -5.41
N PHE A 139 -12.63 2.70 -6.67
CA PHE A 139 -13.44 3.59 -7.49
C PHE A 139 -14.56 2.85 -8.21
N LYS A 140 -15.69 3.53 -8.35
CA LYS A 140 -16.79 3.10 -9.20
C LYS A 140 -17.67 4.28 -9.61
N ASP A 141 -18.03 4.33 -10.89
CA ASP A 141 -19.06 5.22 -11.46
C ASP A 141 -18.90 6.71 -11.02
N GLY A 142 -17.67 7.22 -11.09
CA GLY A 142 -17.36 8.61 -10.75
C GLY A 142 -17.22 8.90 -9.25
N PHE A 143 -17.26 7.87 -8.41
CA PHE A 143 -17.02 7.99 -6.97
C PHE A 143 -15.76 7.25 -6.54
N ALA A 144 -15.07 7.84 -5.57
CA ALA A 144 -14.02 7.21 -4.79
C ALA A 144 -14.60 6.73 -3.46
N TYR A 145 -14.21 5.54 -3.03
CA TYR A 145 -14.55 4.97 -1.73
C TYR A 145 -13.27 4.82 -0.94
N VAL A 146 -13.22 5.44 0.23
CA VAL A 146 -11.99 5.52 1.05
C VAL A 146 -12.24 4.88 2.40
N SER A 147 -11.50 3.83 2.74
CA SER A 147 -11.53 3.22 4.06
C SER A 147 -10.80 4.09 5.08
N SER A 148 -11.29 4.08 6.31
CA SER A 148 -10.80 4.94 7.39
C SER A 148 -11.00 4.28 8.74
N TYR A 149 -10.00 4.38 9.61
CA TYR A 149 -10.13 3.99 11.02
C TYR A 149 -10.96 5.00 11.84
N VAL A 150 -11.29 6.16 11.25
CA VAL A 150 -12.06 7.27 11.83
C VAL A 150 -11.37 7.96 12.99
N GLY A 151 -10.94 7.21 14.00
CA GLY A 151 -10.30 7.73 15.20
C GLY A 151 -8.79 7.44 15.26
N SER A 152 -8.17 8.00 16.32
CA SER A 152 -6.79 7.65 16.66
C SER A 152 -6.70 6.21 17.13
N VAL A 153 -5.66 5.52 16.73
CA VAL A 153 -5.31 4.18 17.23
C VAL A 153 -4.34 4.25 18.44
N TYR A 154 -3.82 5.44 18.75
CA TYR A 154 -2.94 5.64 19.89
C TYR A 154 -3.70 5.58 21.20
N GLY A 155 -3.18 4.84 22.16
CA GLY A 155 -3.76 4.68 23.49
C GLY A 155 -4.97 3.74 23.55
N VAL A 156 -5.34 3.09 22.44
CA VAL A 156 -6.36 2.04 22.47
C VAL A 156 -5.85 0.89 23.33
N GLY A 157 -6.62 0.52 24.35
CA GLY A 157 -6.28 -0.56 25.28
C GLY A 157 -5.19 -0.25 26.31
N SER A 158 -4.62 0.95 26.35
CA SER A 158 -3.70 1.34 27.42
C SER A 158 -4.48 1.55 28.72
N GLN A 159 -4.04 0.91 29.82
CA GLN A 159 -4.68 1.08 31.14
C GLN A 159 -4.56 2.52 31.67
N GLU A 160 -3.54 3.26 31.22
CA GLU A 160 -3.27 4.62 31.65
C GLU A 160 -4.27 5.66 31.07
N SER A 161 -4.86 5.38 29.92
CA SER A 161 -5.74 6.34 29.26
C SER A 161 -7.24 6.14 29.54
N GLY A 162 -7.62 5.02 30.19
CA GLY A 162 -9.03 4.65 30.29
C GLY A 162 -9.68 4.50 28.91
N ALA A 163 -8.87 4.31 27.86
CA ALA A 163 -9.34 4.29 26.50
C ALA A 163 -10.24 3.09 26.28
N SER A 164 -11.48 3.37 26.01
CA SER A 164 -12.43 2.43 25.47
C SER A 164 -11.95 1.90 24.11
N ARG A 165 -12.58 0.84 23.62
CA ARG A 165 -12.39 0.31 22.25
C ARG A 165 -12.20 1.42 21.22
N SER A 166 -11.39 1.15 20.17
CA SER A 166 -11.41 1.94 18.94
C SER A 166 -12.83 2.18 18.46
N PRO A 167 -13.15 3.33 17.88
CA PRO A 167 -14.39 3.47 17.16
C PRO A 167 -14.46 2.46 16.00
N LEU A 168 -15.67 2.11 15.57
CA LEU A 168 -15.87 1.41 14.31
C LEU A 168 -15.27 2.25 13.17
N GLY A 169 -14.68 1.55 12.21
CA GLY A 169 -14.21 2.18 10.99
C GLY A 169 -15.34 2.61 10.08
N SER A 170 -15.00 3.33 9.04
CA SER A 170 -15.96 3.78 8.04
C SER A 170 -15.40 3.75 6.64
N VAL A 171 -16.28 3.69 5.65
CA VAL A 171 -15.95 4.01 4.26
C VAL A 171 -16.61 5.30 3.88
N PHE A 172 -15.84 6.26 3.37
CA PHE A 172 -16.32 7.54 2.87
C PHE A 172 -16.49 7.49 1.36
N LYS A 173 -17.66 7.93 0.87
CA LYS A 173 -17.93 8.12 -0.55
C LYS A 173 -17.62 9.56 -0.94
N VAL A 174 -16.80 9.72 -1.97
CA VAL A 174 -16.31 11.02 -2.44
C VAL A 174 -16.60 11.15 -3.93
N ASP A 175 -17.23 12.25 -4.34
CA ASP A 175 -17.37 12.58 -5.74
C ASP A 175 -16.01 12.93 -6.35
N THR A 176 -15.62 12.20 -7.41
CA THR A 176 -14.27 12.32 -7.99
C THR A 176 -14.04 13.63 -8.73
N LEU A 177 -15.07 14.36 -9.13
CA LEU A 177 -14.95 15.64 -9.83
C LEU A 177 -14.87 16.81 -8.86
N THR A 178 -15.78 16.85 -7.88
CA THR A 178 -15.90 17.96 -6.92
C THR A 178 -15.02 17.80 -5.69
N LEU A 179 -14.53 16.59 -5.42
CA LEU A 179 -13.77 16.21 -4.23
C LEU A 179 -14.58 16.40 -2.93
N GLN A 180 -15.90 16.37 -3.01
CA GLN A 180 -16.78 16.46 -1.86
C GLN A 180 -17.13 15.07 -1.32
N LYS A 181 -17.12 14.91 -0.02
CA LYS A 181 -17.71 13.74 0.64
C LYS A 181 -19.22 13.80 0.47
N THR A 182 -19.82 12.79 -0.13
CA THR A 182 -21.25 12.73 -0.41
C THR A 182 -21.98 11.79 0.53
N ASP A 183 -21.29 10.78 1.07
CA ASP A 183 -21.87 9.80 1.97
C ASP A 183 -20.79 9.09 2.79
N SER A 184 -21.21 8.26 3.77
CA SER A 184 -20.33 7.34 4.50
C SER A 184 -21.12 6.21 5.14
N VAL A 185 -20.46 5.08 5.36
CA VAL A 185 -21.01 3.91 6.05
C VAL A 185 -20.04 3.42 7.11
N SER A 186 -20.56 3.06 8.29
CA SER A 186 -19.76 2.38 9.31
C SER A 186 -19.60 0.90 8.94
N VAL A 187 -18.40 0.36 9.16
CA VAL A 187 -18.04 -1.04 8.91
C VAL A 187 -17.37 -1.64 10.15
N GLY A 188 -16.57 -2.69 10.01
CA GLY A 188 -15.83 -3.26 11.14
C GLY A 188 -14.70 -2.38 11.67
N TYR A 189 -13.95 -2.89 12.63
CA TYR A 189 -12.83 -2.18 13.23
C TYR A 189 -11.62 -2.17 12.30
N GLN A 190 -11.02 -0.98 12.15
CA GLN A 190 -9.79 -0.78 11.38
C GLN A 190 -9.85 -1.39 9.98
N PRO A 191 -10.77 -0.88 9.12
CA PRO A 191 -10.92 -1.35 7.75
C PRO A 191 -9.68 -1.01 6.91
N GLU A 192 -9.23 -2.00 6.16
CA GLU A 192 -8.07 -1.94 5.29
C GLU A 192 -8.49 -1.86 3.82
N GLU A 193 -7.93 -2.73 2.96
CA GLU A 193 -8.18 -2.69 1.54
C GLU A 193 -9.59 -3.15 1.17
N MET A 194 -10.06 -2.66 0.03
CA MET A 194 -11.44 -2.83 -0.44
C MET A 194 -11.45 -3.26 -1.90
N ALA A 195 -12.45 -4.05 -2.27
CA ALA A 195 -12.72 -4.42 -3.65
C ALA A 195 -14.19 -4.26 -4.00
N ILE A 196 -14.49 -4.00 -5.28
CA ILE A 196 -15.85 -3.85 -5.77
C ILE A 196 -16.16 -4.96 -6.78
N LEU A 197 -17.27 -5.67 -6.54
CA LEU A 197 -17.86 -6.60 -7.49
C LEU A 197 -19.34 -6.21 -7.75
N GLY A 198 -19.66 -5.91 -8.99
CA GLY A 198 -20.99 -5.41 -9.33
C GLY A 198 -21.30 -4.13 -8.59
N ASN A 199 -22.38 -4.11 -7.81
CA ASN A 199 -22.79 -2.96 -7.02
C ASN A 199 -22.50 -3.11 -5.51
N ARG A 200 -21.61 -4.02 -5.17
CA ARG A 200 -21.20 -4.28 -3.78
C ARG A 200 -19.74 -3.93 -3.56
N LEU A 201 -19.49 -3.24 -2.47
CA LEU A 201 -18.16 -2.97 -1.94
C LEU A 201 -17.88 -3.96 -0.82
N TYR A 202 -16.75 -4.60 -0.88
CA TYR A 202 -16.23 -5.52 0.13
C TYR A 202 -15.07 -4.87 0.85
N VAL A 203 -15.05 -4.92 2.18
CA VAL A 203 -14.10 -4.20 3.02
C VAL A 203 -13.44 -5.18 3.99
N ALA A 204 -12.14 -5.36 3.92
CA ALA A 204 -11.39 -6.17 4.87
C ALA A 204 -11.26 -5.43 6.20
N ASN A 205 -11.74 -6.02 7.31
CA ASN A 205 -11.64 -5.46 8.64
C ASN A 205 -10.52 -6.17 9.41
N SER A 206 -9.51 -5.43 9.85
CA SER A 206 -8.36 -6.03 10.52
C SER A 206 -8.51 -6.07 12.04
N GLY A 207 -9.05 -5.02 12.64
CA GLY A 207 -8.95 -4.83 14.09
C GLY A 207 -7.49 -4.87 14.60
N GLY A 208 -6.51 -4.58 13.70
CA GLY A 208 -5.10 -4.86 13.94
C GLY A 208 -4.54 -4.20 15.20
N TYR A 209 -4.76 -2.91 15.39
CA TYR A 209 -4.33 -2.21 16.61
C TYR A 209 -5.14 -2.63 17.84
N GLN A 210 -6.43 -2.95 17.67
CA GLN A 210 -7.27 -3.43 18.75
C GLN A 210 -6.81 -4.82 19.22
N GLY A 211 -6.48 -5.72 18.29
CA GLY A 211 -5.95 -7.06 18.59
C GLY A 211 -4.66 -7.02 19.38
N MET A 212 -3.73 -6.12 19.04
CA MET A 212 -2.47 -5.93 19.76
C MET A 212 -2.66 -5.48 21.22
N THR A 213 -3.81 -4.95 21.58
CA THR A 213 -4.15 -4.53 22.94
C THR A 213 -4.94 -5.58 23.75
N GLY A 214 -5.08 -6.78 23.21
CA GLY A 214 -5.80 -7.88 23.87
C GLY A 214 -7.32 -7.81 23.76
N GLN A 215 -7.87 -6.92 22.93
CA GLN A 215 -9.31 -6.80 22.68
C GLN A 215 -9.81 -7.72 21.55
N GLY A 216 -8.91 -8.47 20.92
CA GLY A 216 -9.17 -9.35 19.79
C GLY A 216 -9.11 -8.64 18.44
N TYR A 217 -8.66 -9.37 17.43
CA TYR A 217 -8.68 -8.92 16.03
C TYR A 217 -10.09 -8.97 15.47
N GLU A 218 -10.39 -8.15 14.47
CA GLU A 218 -11.57 -8.34 13.63
C GLU A 218 -11.26 -9.44 12.60
N SER A 219 -12.30 -10.19 12.18
CA SER A 219 -12.14 -11.34 11.28
C SER A 219 -13.10 -11.31 10.09
N THR A 220 -13.71 -10.17 9.82
CA THR A 220 -14.81 -10.06 8.86
C THR A 220 -14.47 -9.27 7.61
N VAL A 221 -15.13 -9.61 6.50
CA VAL A 221 -15.29 -8.76 5.33
C VAL A 221 -16.69 -8.15 5.36
N SER A 222 -16.78 -6.83 5.53
CA SER A 222 -18.06 -6.09 5.42
C SER A 222 -18.52 -6.03 3.98
N VAL A 223 -19.82 -6.19 3.76
CA VAL A 223 -20.48 -6.05 2.45
C VAL A 223 -21.37 -4.82 2.45
N VAL A 224 -21.06 -3.85 1.59
CA VAL A 224 -21.77 -2.59 1.49
C VAL A 224 -22.48 -2.49 0.14
N ASP A 225 -23.77 -2.19 0.13
CA ASP A 225 -24.52 -1.85 -1.09
C ASP A 225 -24.22 -0.39 -1.47
N LEU A 226 -23.65 -0.21 -2.66
CA LEU A 226 -23.21 1.10 -3.15
C LEU A 226 -24.37 2.05 -3.56
N SER A 227 -25.58 1.50 -3.78
CA SER A 227 -26.77 2.32 -4.10
C SER A 227 -27.30 3.02 -2.84
N THR A 228 -27.24 2.34 -1.70
CA THR A 228 -27.80 2.80 -0.43
C THR A 228 -26.76 3.27 0.55
N MET A 229 -25.48 2.97 0.31
CA MET A 229 -24.37 3.16 1.26
C MET A 229 -24.67 2.54 2.63
N GLN A 230 -25.21 1.34 2.65
CA GLN A 230 -25.48 0.59 3.87
C GLN A 230 -24.73 -0.73 3.90
N GLU A 231 -24.19 -1.10 5.06
CA GLU A 231 -23.66 -2.44 5.30
C GLU A 231 -24.83 -3.43 5.32
N THR A 232 -24.80 -4.40 4.43
CA THR A 232 -25.88 -5.39 4.26
C THR A 232 -25.52 -6.75 4.82
N ASP A 233 -24.23 -7.03 4.99
CA ASP A 233 -23.74 -8.32 5.48
C ASP A 233 -22.30 -8.20 6.00
N LYS A 234 -21.87 -9.23 6.77
CA LYS A 234 -20.49 -9.46 7.19
C LYS A 234 -20.15 -10.92 6.99
N ILE A 235 -19.08 -11.18 6.26
CA ILE A 235 -18.58 -12.53 5.99
C ILE A 235 -17.44 -12.81 6.96
N GLU A 236 -17.61 -13.80 7.83
CA GLU A 236 -16.54 -14.26 8.71
C GLU A 236 -15.49 -15.01 7.90
N VAL A 237 -14.20 -14.63 8.04
CA VAL A 237 -13.09 -15.21 7.26
C VAL A 237 -11.95 -15.66 8.17
N ALA A 238 -11.19 -14.73 8.73
CA ALA A 238 -10.01 -15.01 9.55
C ALA A 238 -9.56 -13.72 10.26
N PRO A 239 -8.81 -13.81 11.37
CA PRO A 239 -8.39 -12.64 12.10
C PRO A 239 -7.43 -11.75 11.30
N ASN A 240 -7.50 -10.45 11.53
CA ASN A 240 -6.53 -9.47 11.07
C ASN A 240 -6.39 -9.42 9.54
N LEU A 241 -7.52 -9.26 8.85
CA LEU A 241 -7.55 -9.15 7.39
C LEU A 241 -6.85 -7.88 6.92
N HIS A 242 -6.23 -7.93 5.72
CA HIS A 242 -5.48 -6.80 5.20
C HIS A 242 -5.76 -6.48 3.73
N HIS A 243 -5.07 -7.16 2.80
CA HIS A 243 -5.30 -6.95 1.37
C HIS A 243 -6.54 -7.67 0.89
N LEU A 244 -7.29 -7.01 0.01
CA LEU A 244 -8.50 -7.56 -0.60
C LEU A 244 -8.57 -7.14 -2.07
N LYS A 245 -8.43 -8.10 -2.96
CA LYS A 245 -8.46 -7.89 -4.41
C LYS A 245 -9.55 -8.75 -5.06
N ALA A 246 -10.21 -8.20 -6.08
CA ALA A 246 -11.09 -8.96 -6.94
C ALA A 246 -10.32 -9.51 -8.15
N ASP A 247 -10.62 -10.74 -8.55
CA ASP A 247 -10.13 -11.28 -9.80
C ASP A 247 -11.18 -11.16 -10.94
N HIS A 248 -10.78 -11.52 -12.15
CA HIS A 248 -11.65 -11.44 -13.32
C HIS A 248 -12.73 -12.53 -13.38
N LEU A 249 -12.70 -13.51 -12.47
CA LEU A 249 -13.69 -14.56 -12.32
C LEU A 249 -14.82 -14.15 -11.37
N GLY A 250 -14.70 -12.99 -10.74
CA GLY A 250 -15.64 -12.50 -9.74
C GLY A 250 -15.43 -13.11 -8.34
N GLN A 251 -14.24 -13.60 -8.08
CA GLN A 251 -13.82 -14.02 -6.75
C GLN A 251 -13.08 -12.89 -6.04
N LEU A 252 -13.01 -12.96 -4.71
CA LEU A 252 -12.24 -12.05 -3.89
C LEU A 252 -11.11 -12.84 -3.23
N TRP A 253 -9.92 -12.26 -3.24
CA TRP A 253 -8.74 -12.78 -2.56
C TRP A 253 -8.40 -11.88 -1.39
N VAL A 254 -8.37 -12.44 -0.20
CA VAL A 254 -8.13 -11.69 1.05
C VAL A 254 -7.00 -12.31 1.84
N THR A 255 -6.07 -11.47 2.31
CA THR A 255 -4.97 -11.90 3.17
C THR A 255 -5.34 -11.74 4.64
N SER A 256 -4.91 -12.69 5.45
CA SER A 256 -4.93 -12.61 6.90
C SER A 256 -3.50 -12.56 7.43
N ARG A 257 -3.22 -11.65 8.33
CA ARG A 257 -1.94 -11.62 9.07
C ARG A 257 -1.90 -12.62 10.23
N GLY A 258 -3.04 -13.31 10.49
CA GLY A 258 -3.21 -14.14 11.67
C GLY A 258 -3.26 -13.31 12.96
N ASN A 259 -3.10 -13.97 14.08
CA ASN A 259 -3.13 -13.31 15.39
C ASN A 259 -1.74 -13.16 16.03
N TYR A 260 -0.67 -13.46 15.27
CA TYR A 260 0.74 -13.47 15.70
C TYR A 260 1.05 -14.43 16.86
N MET A 261 0.16 -15.39 17.14
CA MET A 261 0.30 -16.41 18.18
C MET A 261 0.13 -17.82 17.59
N ASP A 262 -1.09 -18.30 17.57
CA ASP A 262 -1.44 -19.67 17.15
C ASP A 262 -2.19 -19.74 15.83
N GLU A 263 -2.67 -18.62 15.31
CA GLU A 263 -3.26 -18.53 13.98
C GLU A 263 -2.27 -17.90 13.00
N SER A 264 -1.83 -18.67 12.02
CA SER A 264 -0.84 -18.26 11.03
C SER A 264 -1.43 -17.30 10.00
N SER A 265 -0.54 -16.50 9.37
CA SER A 265 -0.87 -15.70 8.19
C SER A 265 -1.19 -16.62 7.00
N ASN A 266 -2.34 -16.42 6.37
CA ASN A 266 -2.83 -17.21 5.24
C ASN A 266 -3.50 -16.31 4.18
N ILE A 267 -3.77 -16.87 3.00
CA ILE A 267 -4.60 -16.23 1.99
C ILE A 267 -5.87 -17.03 1.75
N TYR A 268 -7.00 -16.35 1.71
CA TYR A 268 -8.34 -16.89 1.53
C TYR A 268 -8.92 -16.43 0.20
N TRP A 269 -9.85 -17.24 -0.38
CA TRP A 269 -10.69 -16.76 -1.46
C TRP A 269 -12.16 -16.83 -1.07
N LEU A 270 -12.93 -15.87 -1.52
CA LEU A 270 -14.37 -15.84 -1.42
C LEU A 270 -14.94 -16.00 -2.82
N GLU A 271 -15.99 -16.77 -2.93
CA GLU A 271 -16.67 -17.11 -4.19
C GLU A 271 -18.19 -16.90 -4.08
N PRO A 272 -18.90 -16.68 -5.20
CA PRO A 272 -20.35 -16.60 -5.18
C PRO A 272 -21.01 -17.87 -4.62
N ASP A 273 -22.02 -17.69 -3.78
CA ASP A 273 -22.77 -18.79 -3.15
C ASP A 273 -23.92 -19.34 -4.02
N GLY A 274 -24.08 -18.80 -5.23
CA GLY A 274 -25.17 -19.10 -6.15
C GLY A 274 -26.47 -18.31 -5.90
N ASN A 275 -26.59 -17.63 -4.77
CA ASN A 275 -27.73 -16.78 -4.42
C ASN A 275 -27.42 -15.27 -4.57
N GLY A 276 -26.26 -14.96 -5.12
CA GLY A 276 -25.79 -13.60 -5.32
C GLY A 276 -25.01 -13.00 -4.14
N ASN A 277 -24.72 -13.78 -3.09
CA ASN A 277 -23.84 -13.41 -2.00
C ASN A 277 -22.47 -14.09 -2.18
N MET A 278 -21.51 -13.67 -1.36
CA MET A 278 -20.19 -14.29 -1.29
C MET A 278 -20.07 -15.15 -0.05
N LYS A 279 -19.33 -16.24 -0.16
CA LYS A 279 -18.94 -17.12 0.95
C LYS A 279 -17.45 -17.42 0.87
N VAL A 280 -16.84 -17.85 1.96
CA VAL A 280 -15.48 -18.39 1.94
C VAL A 280 -15.47 -19.68 1.14
N GLY A 281 -14.69 -19.72 0.06
CA GLY A 281 -14.48 -20.90 -0.77
C GLY A 281 -13.36 -21.79 -0.23
N GLY A 282 -12.36 -21.20 0.41
CA GLY A 282 -11.23 -21.91 1.02
C GLY A 282 -10.06 -21.00 1.35
N HIS A 283 -8.94 -21.62 1.65
CA HIS A 283 -7.66 -20.93 1.91
C HIS A 283 -6.48 -21.75 1.41
N LEU A 284 -5.34 -21.08 1.29
CA LEU A 284 -4.04 -21.71 1.14
C LEU A 284 -3.18 -21.37 2.35
N ASP A 285 -2.47 -22.37 2.86
CA ASP A 285 -1.48 -22.22 3.94
C ASP A 285 -0.23 -21.52 3.38
N GLN A 286 -0.45 -20.28 2.93
CA GLN A 286 0.55 -19.45 2.30
C GLN A 286 0.50 -18.05 2.92
N SER A 287 1.59 -17.67 3.59
CA SER A 287 1.74 -16.29 4.05
C SER A 287 1.87 -15.37 2.85
N VAL A 288 0.98 -14.40 2.77
CA VAL A 288 0.95 -13.37 1.73
C VAL A 288 0.86 -12.01 2.40
N SER A 289 1.90 -11.21 2.23
CA SER A 289 1.98 -9.86 2.78
C SER A 289 1.44 -8.81 1.81
N ASP A 290 1.65 -9.00 0.49
CA ASP A 290 1.04 -8.20 -0.56
C ASP A 290 0.91 -9.01 -1.84
N LEU A 291 0.01 -8.59 -2.73
CA LEU A 291 -0.32 -9.33 -3.94
C LEU A 291 -0.77 -8.42 -5.09
N CYS A 292 -0.52 -8.89 -6.31
CA CYS A 292 -1.01 -8.28 -7.54
C CYS A 292 -1.63 -9.35 -8.45
N ILE A 293 -2.86 -9.15 -8.93
CA ILE A 293 -3.56 -10.10 -9.79
C ILE A 293 -3.53 -9.60 -11.23
N VAL A 294 -3.04 -10.43 -12.16
CA VAL A 294 -3.06 -10.14 -13.59
C VAL A 294 -3.52 -11.38 -14.35
N GLY A 295 -4.73 -11.33 -14.91
CA GLY A 295 -5.38 -12.49 -15.54
C GLY A 295 -5.58 -13.64 -14.54
N ASP A 296 -5.15 -14.85 -14.89
CA ASP A 296 -5.24 -16.03 -14.02
C ASP A 296 -4.13 -16.12 -12.97
N SER A 297 -3.21 -15.15 -12.90
CA SER A 297 -2.04 -15.19 -12.02
C SER A 297 -2.13 -14.16 -10.91
N LEU A 298 -2.06 -14.63 -9.67
CA LEU A 298 -1.89 -13.86 -8.47
C LEU A 298 -0.42 -13.94 -8.06
N TYR A 299 0.33 -12.88 -8.27
CA TYR A 299 1.71 -12.71 -7.84
C TYR A 299 1.75 -12.23 -6.41
N PHE A 300 2.64 -12.78 -5.59
CA PHE A 300 2.72 -12.39 -4.19
C PHE A 300 4.15 -12.44 -3.64
N TYR A 301 4.35 -11.74 -2.55
CA TYR A 301 5.39 -12.04 -1.59
C TYR A 301 4.78 -12.20 -0.19
N GLY A 302 5.44 -13.02 0.63
CA GLY A 302 5.18 -13.16 2.07
C GLY A 302 6.43 -12.79 2.85
N SER A 303 6.24 -12.11 3.97
CA SER A 303 7.31 -11.82 4.92
C SER A 303 6.80 -12.17 6.32
N GLN A 304 7.36 -13.20 6.91
CA GLN A 304 6.97 -13.70 8.21
C GLN A 304 8.17 -13.73 9.16
N TRP A 305 8.02 -13.12 10.32
CA TRP A 305 9.03 -13.16 11.35
C TRP A 305 9.18 -14.58 11.91
N SER A 306 10.41 -15.05 12.04
CA SER A 306 10.77 -16.32 12.66
C SER A 306 11.49 -16.07 13.97
N GLU A 307 10.90 -16.49 15.08
CA GLU A 307 11.54 -16.40 16.39
C GLU A 307 12.72 -17.37 16.53
N VAL A 308 12.75 -18.42 15.71
CA VAL A 308 13.85 -19.42 15.71
C VAL A 308 15.12 -18.84 15.09
N THR A 309 14.98 -18.15 13.96
CA THR A 309 16.14 -17.57 13.23
C THR A 309 16.36 -16.11 13.57
N MET A 310 15.42 -15.46 14.28
CA MET A 310 15.40 -14.01 14.55
C MET A 310 15.50 -13.18 13.28
N THR A 311 14.91 -13.68 12.19
CA THR A 311 14.88 -13.04 10.88
C THR A 311 13.51 -13.21 10.24
N ASN A 312 13.21 -12.39 9.23
CA ASN A 312 12.06 -12.61 8.38
C ASN A 312 12.32 -13.77 7.40
N THR A 313 11.40 -14.71 7.34
CA THR A 313 11.31 -15.65 6.23
C THR A 313 10.55 -14.97 5.10
N ILE A 314 11.22 -14.77 3.97
CA ILE A 314 10.65 -14.16 2.78
C ILE A 314 10.31 -15.24 1.78
N THR A 315 9.09 -15.23 1.29
CA THR A 315 8.59 -16.13 0.25
C THR A 315 8.05 -15.32 -0.93
N TYR A 316 8.15 -15.89 -2.11
CA TYR A 316 7.60 -15.33 -3.33
C TYR A 316 6.84 -16.42 -4.08
N GLY A 317 5.84 -16.07 -4.86
CA GLY A 317 5.20 -17.08 -5.69
C GLY A 317 4.08 -16.55 -6.56
N ILE A 318 3.49 -17.49 -7.29
CA ILE A 318 2.32 -17.28 -8.14
C ILE A 318 1.27 -18.31 -7.77
N ILE A 319 0.06 -17.85 -7.50
CA ILE A 319 -1.14 -18.66 -7.35
C ILE A 319 -1.97 -18.52 -8.63
N ASN A 320 -2.51 -19.62 -9.14
CA ASN A 320 -3.50 -19.57 -10.21
C ASN A 320 -4.89 -19.39 -9.59
N VAL A 321 -5.54 -18.26 -9.91
CA VAL A 321 -6.85 -17.89 -9.32
C VAL A 321 -8.00 -18.80 -9.75
N ARG A 322 -7.84 -19.53 -10.87
CA ARG A 322 -8.86 -20.46 -11.36
C ARG A 322 -8.81 -21.83 -10.70
N SER A 323 -7.60 -22.33 -10.47
CA SER A 323 -7.39 -23.65 -9.85
C SER A 323 -7.19 -23.58 -8.34
N HIS A 324 -6.99 -22.38 -7.79
CA HIS A 324 -6.61 -22.14 -6.38
C HIS A 324 -5.35 -22.93 -5.97
N GLN A 325 -4.38 -23.03 -6.88
CA GLN A 325 -3.13 -23.78 -6.64
C GLN A 325 -1.93 -22.86 -6.75
N VAL A 326 -0.93 -23.10 -5.90
CA VAL A 326 0.39 -22.49 -6.05
C VAL A 326 1.06 -23.06 -7.31
N VAL A 327 1.34 -22.19 -8.28
CA VAL A 327 2.00 -22.57 -9.55
C VAL A 327 3.50 -22.63 -9.36
N THR A 328 4.04 -21.68 -8.61
CA THR A 328 5.48 -21.62 -8.29
C THR A 328 5.70 -20.91 -6.96
N ASN A 329 6.74 -21.32 -6.24
CA ASN A 329 7.20 -20.71 -5.00
C ASN A 329 8.40 -19.77 -5.23
N THR A 330 8.58 -19.28 -6.45
CA THR A 330 9.61 -18.28 -6.78
C THR A 330 9.13 -17.40 -7.91
N LEU A 331 9.51 -16.12 -7.89
CA LEU A 331 9.32 -15.19 -8.98
C LEU A 331 10.57 -15.01 -9.83
N SER A 332 11.74 -15.26 -9.25
CA SER A 332 13.03 -15.11 -9.93
C SER A 332 14.10 -16.00 -9.28
N THR A 333 15.04 -16.46 -10.09
CA THR A 333 16.26 -17.13 -9.63
C THR A 333 17.47 -16.18 -9.62
N ALA A 334 17.29 -14.93 -10.01
CA ALA A 334 18.36 -13.93 -10.02
C ALA A 334 18.85 -13.65 -8.58
N PRO A 335 20.16 -13.45 -8.39
CA PRO A 335 20.71 -13.18 -7.05
C PRO A 335 20.16 -11.90 -6.40
N GLU A 336 19.62 -10.99 -7.19
CA GLU A 336 19.08 -9.71 -6.75
C GLU A 336 17.84 -9.88 -5.87
N ILE A 337 16.97 -10.84 -6.16
CA ILE A 337 15.77 -11.09 -5.35
C ILE A 337 16.15 -11.59 -3.95
N GLN A 338 17.25 -12.32 -3.82
CA GLN A 338 17.75 -12.81 -2.52
C GLN A 338 18.38 -11.71 -1.67
N LYS A 339 18.70 -10.54 -2.26
CA LYS A 339 19.26 -9.39 -1.57
C LYS A 339 18.17 -8.47 -1.00
N ILE A 340 16.92 -8.66 -1.38
CA ILE A 340 15.78 -7.93 -0.82
C ILE A 340 15.67 -8.31 0.68
N ARG A 341 15.67 -7.31 1.53
CA ARG A 341 15.66 -7.50 2.98
C ARG A 341 14.27 -7.38 3.58
N MET A 342 13.48 -6.46 3.04
CA MET A 342 12.15 -6.17 3.52
C MET A 342 11.24 -5.84 2.33
N PRO A 343 10.74 -6.87 1.63
CA PRO A 343 9.78 -6.63 0.55
C PRO A 343 8.56 -5.92 1.13
N TYR A 344 8.14 -4.84 0.48
CA TYR A 344 7.10 -3.96 1.00
C TYR A 344 6.02 -3.60 -0.02
N GLY A 345 6.21 -3.93 -1.28
CA GLY A 345 5.23 -3.79 -2.34
C GLY A 345 5.58 -4.62 -3.56
N ILE A 346 4.55 -5.03 -4.29
CA ILE A 346 4.65 -5.73 -5.56
C ILE A 346 3.64 -5.16 -6.56
N ILE A 347 4.09 -4.87 -7.78
CA ILE A 347 3.21 -4.52 -8.88
C ILE A 347 3.64 -5.23 -10.16
N VAL A 348 2.68 -5.68 -10.96
CA VAL A 348 2.91 -6.42 -12.20
C VAL A 348 2.32 -5.65 -13.36
N ASN A 349 3.11 -5.46 -14.42
CA ASN A 349 2.66 -4.86 -15.66
C ASN A 349 1.56 -5.75 -16.29
N PRO A 350 0.32 -5.27 -16.43
CA PRO A 350 -0.79 -6.10 -16.93
C PRO A 350 -0.65 -6.50 -18.40
N LEU A 351 0.19 -5.80 -19.17
CA LEU A 351 0.38 -6.04 -20.61
C LEU A 351 1.56 -6.97 -20.88
N GLN A 352 2.68 -6.77 -20.22
CA GLN A 352 3.95 -7.47 -20.47
C GLN A 352 4.27 -8.54 -19.42
N ARG A 353 3.63 -8.49 -18.26
CA ARG A 353 3.87 -9.36 -17.10
C ARG A 353 5.21 -9.14 -16.41
N ASP A 354 5.97 -8.12 -16.80
CA ASP A 354 7.11 -7.67 -16.03
C ASP A 354 6.65 -7.26 -14.63
N PHE A 355 7.46 -7.52 -13.63
CA PHE A 355 7.07 -7.21 -12.26
C PHE A 355 8.12 -6.37 -11.55
N TYR A 356 7.64 -5.62 -10.60
CA TYR A 356 8.44 -4.71 -9.79
C TYR A 356 8.28 -5.08 -8.32
N LEU A 357 9.42 -5.19 -7.63
CA LEU A 357 9.47 -5.42 -6.17
C LEU A 357 10.04 -4.18 -5.48
N MET A 358 9.45 -3.83 -4.37
CA MET A 358 9.85 -2.70 -3.55
C MET A 358 10.51 -3.22 -2.27
N ASP A 359 11.73 -2.77 -1.99
CA ASP A 359 12.49 -3.15 -0.78
C ASP A 359 12.59 -1.96 0.17
N ALA A 360 11.90 -2.02 1.29
CA ALA A 360 11.95 -1.02 2.35
C ALA A 360 13.24 -1.08 3.20
N LYS A 361 14.14 -2.02 2.91
CA LYS A 361 15.43 -2.22 3.60
C LYS A 361 15.29 -2.45 5.11
N ASN A 362 15.29 -1.38 5.86
CA ASN A 362 15.23 -1.36 7.32
C ASN A 362 14.22 -0.33 7.84
N TYR A 363 13.31 0.14 6.99
CA TYR A 363 12.31 1.17 7.27
C TYR A 363 12.87 2.57 7.62
N VAL A 364 14.17 2.77 7.59
CA VAL A 364 14.83 4.03 7.99
C VAL A 364 15.64 4.64 6.84
N SER A 365 16.34 3.81 6.10
CA SER A 365 17.09 4.22 4.91
C SER A 365 16.21 4.20 3.68
N SER A 366 16.60 4.97 2.68
CA SER A 366 15.98 4.95 1.36
C SER A 366 15.89 3.51 0.83
N GLY A 367 14.72 3.18 0.27
CA GLY A 367 14.43 1.88 -0.30
C GLY A 367 15.04 1.65 -1.67
N GLU A 368 14.63 0.57 -2.29
CA GLU A 368 14.93 0.25 -3.68
C GLU A 368 13.68 -0.24 -4.41
N LEU A 369 13.59 0.11 -5.69
CA LEU A 369 12.67 -0.49 -6.65
C LEU A 369 13.49 -1.40 -7.57
N LEU A 370 13.09 -2.67 -7.68
CA LEU A 370 13.74 -3.66 -8.53
C LEU A 370 12.79 -4.07 -9.65
N HIS A 371 13.28 -4.12 -10.89
CA HIS A 371 12.55 -4.55 -12.06
C HIS A 371 13.03 -5.93 -12.54
N PHE A 372 12.05 -6.78 -12.85
CA PHE A 372 12.27 -8.11 -13.40
C PHE A 372 11.36 -8.30 -14.63
N HIS A 373 11.87 -8.98 -15.63
CA HIS A 373 11.08 -9.43 -16.77
C HIS A 373 10.10 -10.53 -16.38
N ALA A 374 9.12 -10.78 -17.24
CA ALA A 374 8.08 -11.80 -17.01
C ALA A 374 8.64 -13.22 -16.80
N ASP A 375 9.83 -13.51 -17.31
CA ASP A 375 10.53 -14.78 -17.13
C ASP A 375 11.33 -14.85 -15.80
N GLY A 376 11.30 -13.80 -15.01
CA GLY A 376 12.05 -13.67 -13.75
C GLY A 376 13.48 -13.17 -13.91
N THR A 377 13.93 -12.83 -15.11
CA THR A 377 15.26 -12.24 -15.32
C THR A 377 15.31 -10.85 -14.71
N PHE A 378 16.33 -10.58 -13.87
CA PHE A 378 16.57 -9.25 -13.34
C PHE A 378 17.03 -8.31 -14.44
N ASP A 379 16.46 -7.09 -14.46
CA ASP A 379 16.84 -6.07 -15.44
C ASP A 379 17.63 -4.94 -14.75
N TRP A 380 17.00 -4.19 -13.87
CA TRP A 380 17.62 -3.07 -13.16
C TRP A 380 17.01 -2.83 -11.78
N LYS A 381 17.65 -1.95 -11.04
CA LYS A 381 17.12 -1.41 -9.79
C LYS A 381 17.51 0.05 -9.62
N VAL A 382 16.74 0.78 -8.83
CA VAL A 382 16.97 2.18 -8.52
C VAL A 382 16.66 2.46 -7.05
N LYS A 383 17.37 3.44 -6.47
CA LYS A 383 17.04 3.95 -5.13
C LYS A 383 15.75 4.76 -5.17
N THR A 384 14.93 4.60 -4.14
CA THR A 384 13.65 5.32 -3.95
C THR A 384 13.70 6.26 -2.74
N GLY A 385 12.58 6.85 -2.37
CA GLY A 385 12.38 7.41 -1.05
C GLY A 385 12.35 6.33 0.04
N ASP A 386 11.97 6.72 1.27
CA ASP A 386 11.92 5.82 2.42
C ASP A 386 10.62 4.99 2.36
N ILE A 387 10.73 3.66 2.48
CA ILE A 387 9.61 2.72 2.50
C ILE A 387 8.77 2.81 1.21
N PRO A 388 9.29 2.44 0.02
CA PRO A 388 8.47 2.32 -1.18
C PRO A 388 7.45 1.19 -1.00
N GLY A 389 6.15 1.48 -1.15
CA GLY A 389 5.11 0.50 -0.83
C GLY A 389 4.00 0.37 -1.86
N HIS A 390 3.67 1.45 -2.56
CA HIS A 390 2.51 1.47 -3.44
C HIS A 390 2.84 2.08 -4.79
N ALA A 391 2.29 1.52 -5.86
CA ALA A 391 2.54 2.03 -7.20
C ALA A 391 1.29 1.97 -8.08
N ALA A 392 1.25 2.85 -9.09
CA ALA A 392 0.19 2.89 -10.08
C ALA A 392 0.76 3.15 -11.47
N PHE A 393 0.41 2.32 -12.45
CA PHE A 393 0.80 2.52 -13.84
C PHE A 393 0.01 3.64 -14.49
N LEU A 394 0.71 4.51 -15.20
CA LEU A 394 0.13 5.55 -16.06
C LEU A 394 -0.02 5.01 -17.48
N LEU A 395 -1.25 4.95 -17.93
CA LEU A 395 -1.59 4.53 -19.30
C LEU A 395 -1.59 5.72 -20.25
N GLU A 396 -1.21 5.50 -21.50
CA GLU A 396 -1.38 6.50 -22.57
C GLU A 396 -2.87 6.70 -22.84
N VAL A 397 -3.34 7.93 -22.68
CA VAL A 397 -4.70 8.29 -23.08
C VAL A 397 -4.69 8.51 -24.58
N LYS A 398 -5.12 7.52 -25.35
CA LYS A 398 -5.37 7.73 -26.80
C LYS A 398 -6.51 8.73 -26.93
N SER A 399 -6.23 9.92 -27.45
CA SER A 399 -7.29 10.81 -27.90
C SER A 399 -8.02 10.12 -29.06
N GLU A 400 -9.28 9.78 -28.86
CA GLU A 400 -10.15 9.43 -29.99
C GLU A 400 -10.12 10.62 -30.96
N LYS A 401 -9.70 10.34 -32.21
CA LYS A 401 -9.72 11.30 -33.33
C LYS A 401 -11.11 11.38 -33.92
#